data_249bc217a58d3c752431cbbda819bc0c
#
_entry.id   249bc217a58d3c752431cbbda819bc0c
#
_cell.length_a   1.000
_cell.length_b   1.000
_cell.length_c   1.000
_cell.angle_alpha   90.00
_cell.angle_beta   90.00
_cell.angle_gamma   90.00
#
_symmetry.space_group_name_H-M   'P 1'
#
loop_
_entity.id
_entity.type
_entity.pdbx_description
1 polymer ?
#
loop_
_entity_poly.entity_id
_entity_poly.type
_entity_poly.pdbx_seq_one_letter_code
_entity_poly.pdbx_strand_id
1 'polypeptide(L)'
;MIVIDASVLATALGDDGAGGAAARSRIRGEDLAAPEIIDLEVVSVWRRTLVDDRRAALALADLSDIPLRRAPHLPLVPRCWELRHNLTPYDASYVALAEVLEVALLTADRRLACAPGIHCDVEPFG
;
A
#
# COMPACT_ATOMS: atom_id res chain seq x y z
N MET A 1 1.13 8.51 -11.71
CA MET A 1 0.31 7.77 -10.72
C MET A 1 0.97 6.45 -10.40
N ILE A 2 0.86 6.02 -9.16
CA ILE A 2 1.35 4.72 -8.69
C ILE A 2 0.37 4.17 -7.66
N VAL A 3 0.18 2.84 -7.63
CA VAL A 3 -0.53 2.20 -6.52
C VAL A 3 0.47 1.92 -5.41
N ILE A 4 0.14 2.36 -4.19
CA ILE A 4 0.99 2.19 -3.01
C ILE A 4 0.43 1.09 -2.11
N ASP A 5 1.30 0.17 -1.68
CA ASP A 5 0.95 -0.86 -0.72
C ASP A 5 0.99 -0.30 0.72
N ALA A 6 0.21 -0.89 1.60
CA ALA A 6 0.15 -0.50 3.01
C ALA A 6 1.51 -0.53 3.70
N SER A 7 2.40 -1.46 3.33
CA SER A 7 3.74 -1.55 3.91
C SER A 7 4.54 -0.25 3.70
N VAL A 8 4.48 0.31 2.49
CA VAL A 8 5.19 1.56 2.16
C VAL A 8 4.52 2.76 2.81
N LEU A 9 3.18 2.84 2.76
CA LEU A 9 2.45 3.96 3.35
C LEU A 9 2.63 4.00 4.87
N ALA A 10 2.52 2.85 5.54
CA ALA A 10 2.73 2.77 6.98
C ALA A 10 4.13 3.25 7.38
N THR A 11 5.15 2.89 6.60
CA THR A 11 6.53 3.33 6.82
C THR A 11 6.67 4.83 6.57
N ALA A 12 6.10 5.35 5.49
CA ALA A 12 6.18 6.77 5.16
C ALA A 12 5.58 7.67 6.25
N LEU A 13 4.44 7.27 6.81
CA LEU A 13 3.71 8.09 7.78
C LEU A 13 4.06 7.78 9.25
N GLY A 14 4.56 6.58 9.52
CA GLY A 14 4.74 6.10 10.89
C GLY A 14 6.18 5.90 11.34
N ASP A 15 7.16 5.98 10.45
CA ASP A 15 8.56 5.73 10.78
C ASP A 15 9.35 7.04 10.70
N ASP A 16 9.95 7.44 11.82
CA ASP A 16 10.77 8.65 11.93
C ASP A 16 12.24 8.40 11.58
N GLY A 17 12.62 7.16 11.32
CA GLY A 17 13.98 6.77 10.95
C GLY A 17 14.28 6.89 9.45
N ALA A 18 15.39 6.26 9.05
CA ALA A 18 15.86 6.31 7.66
C ALA A 18 14.88 5.67 6.67
N GLY A 19 14.22 4.57 7.08
CA GLY A 19 13.21 3.91 6.23
C GLY A 19 12.03 4.81 5.92
N GLY A 20 11.52 5.51 6.93
CA GLY A 20 10.43 6.49 6.74
C GLY A 20 10.85 7.65 5.86
N ALA A 21 12.08 8.18 6.06
CA ALA A 21 12.61 9.24 5.22
C ALA A 21 12.71 8.80 3.75
N ALA A 22 13.19 7.58 3.51
CA ALA A 22 13.29 7.03 2.16
C ALA A 22 11.91 6.85 1.53
N ALA A 23 10.93 6.33 2.29
CA ALA A 23 9.57 6.14 1.79
C ALA A 23 8.92 7.48 1.43
N ARG A 24 9.02 8.48 2.30
CA ARG A 24 8.50 9.83 2.03
C ARG A 24 9.15 10.46 0.80
N SER A 25 10.45 10.27 0.65
CA SER A 25 11.18 10.78 -0.51
C SER A 25 10.69 10.12 -1.80
N ARG A 26 10.48 8.79 -1.77
CA ARG A 26 10.03 8.04 -2.94
C ARG A 26 8.64 8.48 -3.42
N ILE A 27 7.72 8.73 -2.51
CA ILE A 27 6.33 9.07 -2.87
C ILE A 27 6.10 10.57 -3.08
N ARG A 28 7.11 11.40 -2.81
CA ARG A 28 6.98 12.85 -2.98
C ARG A 28 6.67 13.20 -4.42
N GLY A 29 5.60 13.97 -4.62
CA GLY A 29 5.19 14.40 -5.97
C GLY A 29 4.45 13.33 -6.76
N GLU A 30 4.25 12.13 -6.19
CA GLU A 30 3.48 11.08 -6.85
C GLU A 30 1.97 11.25 -6.62
N ASP A 31 1.21 10.92 -7.64
CA ASP A 31 -0.24 10.76 -7.53
C ASP A 31 -0.51 9.34 -7.03
N LEU A 32 -0.98 9.20 -5.80
CA LEU A 32 -1.11 7.91 -5.12
C LEU A 32 -2.52 7.35 -5.21
N ALA A 33 -2.62 6.06 -5.45
CA ALA A 33 -3.87 5.31 -5.40
C ALA A 33 -3.71 4.02 -4.60
N ALA A 34 -4.77 3.55 -3.98
CA ALA A 34 -4.79 2.28 -3.26
C ALA A 34 -6.23 1.77 -3.14
N PRO A 35 -6.44 0.45 -2.95
CA PRO A 35 -7.73 -0.05 -2.51
C PRO A 35 -8.10 0.55 -1.14
N GLU A 36 -9.38 0.75 -0.89
CA GLU A 36 -9.83 1.37 0.38
C GLU A 36 -9.42 0.57 1.61
N ILE A 37 -9.13 -0.73 1.49
CA ILE A 37 -8.64 -1.56 2.60
C ILE A 37 -7.30 -1.07 3.18
N ILE A 38 -6.57 -0.24 2.44
CA ILE A 38 -5.25 0.23 2.86
C ILE A 38 -5.26 0.85 4.24
N ASP A 39 -6.30 1.60 4.57
CA ASP A 39 -6.39 2.28 5.86
C ASP A 39 -6.38 1.29 7.02
N LEU A 40 -7.12 0.19 6.90
CA LEU A 40 -7.14 -0.85 7.93
C LEU A 40 -5.84 -1.63 7.98
N GLU A 41 -5.21 -1.87 6.84
CA GLU A 41 -3.93 -2.56 6.82
C GLU A 41 -2.81 -1.71 7.43
N VAL A 42 -2.82 -0.41 7.18
CA VAL A 42 -1.88 0.52 7.82
C VAL A 42 -2.06 0.51 9.35
N VAL A 43 -3.31 0.58 9.83
CA VAL A 43 -3.61 0.48 11.27
C VAL A 43 -3.16 -0.87 11.83
N SER A 44 -3.30 -1.95 11.07
CA SER A 44 -2.83 -3.28 11.48
C SER A 44 -1.31 -3.32 11.68
N VAL A 45 -0.55 -2.60 10.85
CA VAL A 45 0.91 -2.46 11.04
C VAL A 45 1.20 -1.62 12.29
N TRP A 46 0.56 -0.45 12.41
CA TRP A 46 0.85 0.50 13.48
C TRP A 46 0.49 0.00 14.87
N ARG A 47 -0.54 -0.86 15.00
CA ARG A 47 -0.88 -1.46 16.30
C ARG A 47 0.29 -2.25 16.91
N ARG A 48 1.26 -2.67 16.10
CA ARG A 48 2.44 -3.41 16.53
C ARG A 48 3.68 -2.53 16.62
N THR A 49 3.73 -1.43 15.88
CA THR A 49 4.95 -0.64 15.70
C THR A 49 4.89 0.74 16.37
N LEU A 50 3.71 1.32 16.52
CA LEU A 50 3.52 2.62 17.15
C LEU A 50 2.94 2.44 18.55
N VAL A 51 3.83 2.39 19.56
CA VAL A 51 3.43 2.21 20.97
C VAL A 51 3.21 3.52 21.69
N ASP A 52 3.72 4.63 21.17
CA ASP A 52 3.52 5.97 21.73
C ASP A 52 2.22 6.55 21.20
N ASP A 53 1.25 6.78 22.10
CA ASP A 53 -0.08 7.28 21.73
C ASP A 53 -0.05 8.64 21.05
N ARG A 54 0.86 9.52 21.47
CA ARG A 54 1.00 10.85 20.87
C ARG A 54 1.51 10.74 19.44
N ARG A 55 2.51 9.89 19.21
CA ARG A 55 3.05 9.66 17.86
C ARG A 55 2.00 8.98 16.97
N ALA A 56 1.26 8.03 17.52
CA ALA A 56 0.18 7.36 16.79
C ALA A 56 -0.93 8.33 16.37
N ALA A 57 -1.29 9.28 17.25
CA ALA A 57 -2.29 10.30 16.92
C ALA A 57 -1.85 11.17 15.73
N LEU A 58 -0.56 11.53 15.65
CA LEU A 58 -0.01 12.27 14.52
C LEU A 58 -0.06 11.45 13.23
N ALA A 59 0.31 10.17 13.30
CA ALA A 59 0.28 9.29 12.13
C ALA A 59 -1.15 9.10 11.62
N LEU A 60 -2.12 8.94 12.50
CA LEU A 60 -3.53 8.82 12.12
C LEU A 60 -4.05 10.10 11.47
N ALA A 61 -3.66 11.26 11.97
CA ALA A 61 -4.00 12.54 11.34
C ALA A 61 -3.40 12.64 9.93
N ASP A 62 -2.14 12.26 9.77
CA ASP A 62 -1.47 12.26 8.48
C ASP A 62 -2.15 11.30 7.48
N LEU A 63 -2.59 10.13 7.95
CA LEU A 63 -3.34 9.18 7.12
C LEU A 63 -4.65 9.79 6.62
N SER A 64 -5.34 10.55 7.45
CA SER A 64 -6.57 11.24 7.07
C SER A 64 -6.31 12.35 6.06
N ASP A 65 -5.17 13.00 6.14
CA ASP A 65 -4.86 14.20 5.36
C ASP A 65 -4.09 13.93 4.06
N ILE A 66 -3.44 12.77 3.96
CA ILE A 66 -2.64 12.47 2.77
C ILE A 66 -3.53 12.43 1.51
N PRO A 67 -3.13 13.11 0.41
CA PRO A 67 -3.87 13.02 -0.84
C PRO A 67 -3.66 11.65 -1.49
N LEU A 68 -4.57 10.75 -1.19
CA LEU A 68 -4.57 9.37 -1.64
C LEU A 68 -5.94 9.05 -2.23
N ARG A 69 -5.95 8.55 -3.47
CA ARG A 69 -7.17 8.08 -4.12
C ARG A 69 -7.48 6.67 -3.64
N ARG A 70 -8.51 6.53 -2.80
CA ARG A 70 -8.97 5.24 -2.30
C ARG A 70 -10.04 4.69 -3.21
N ALA A 71 -9.79 3.51 -3.80
CA ALA A 71 -10.72 2.85 -4.71
C ALA A 71 -11.56 1.82 -3.96
N PRO A 72 -12.88 1.75 -4.20
CA PRO A 72 -13.72 0.68 -3.67
C PRO A 72 -13.18 -0.68 -4.13
N HIS A 73 -13.17 -1.66 -3.23
CA HIS A 73 -12.58 -2.96 -3.57
C HIS A 73 -13.54 -3.92 -4.28
N LEU A 74 -14.86 -3.72 -4.16
CA LEU A 74 -15.80 -4.66 -4.75
C LEU A 74 -15.59 -4.90 -6.26
N PRO A 75 -15.33 -3.90 -7.09
CA PRO A 75 -15.02 -4.12 -8.50
C PRO A 75 -13.74 -4.92 -8.76
N LEU A 76 -12.86 -5.01 -7.78
CA LEU A 76 -11.58 -5.74 -7.89
C LEU A 76 -11.73 -7.22 -7.51
N VAL A 77 -12.82 -7.60 -6.86
CA VAL A 77 -13.03 -8.94 -6.30
C VAL A 77 -12.90 -10.05 -7.36
N PRO A 78 -13.46 -9.93 -8.57
CA PRO A 78 -13.28 -10.98 -9.59
C PRO A 78 -11.82 -11.27 -9.90
N ARG A 79 -10.98 -10.22 -10.01
CA ARG A 79 -9.55 -10.41 -10.26
C ARG A 79 -8.83 -10.99 -9.04
N CYS A 80 -9.22 -10.58 -7.84
CA CYS A 80 -8.69 -11.16 -6.61
C CYS A 80 -8.97 -12.67 -6.55
N TRP A 81 -10.16 -13.09 -6.98
CA TRP A 81 -10.51 -14.50 -7.04
C TRP A 81 -9.64 -15.28 -8.04
N GLU A 82 -9.36 -14.70 -9.20
CA GLU A 82 -8.47 -15.32 -10.19
C GLU A 82 -7.06 -15.54 -9.63
N LEU A 83 -6.58 -14.63 -8.77
CA LEU A 83 -5.24 -14.67 -8.18
C LEU A 83 -5.16 -15.48 -6.87
N ARG A 84 -6.26 -16.09 -6.42
CA ARG A 84 -6.37 -16.71 -5.09
C ARG A 84 -5.36 -17.79 -4.77
N HIS A 85 -4.83 -18.48 -5.77
CA HIS A 85 -3.84 -19.54 -5.54
C HIS A 85 -2.43 -19.00 -5.28
N ASN A 86 -2.17 -17.75 -5.62
CA ASN A 86 -0.84 -17.15 -5.54
C ASN A 86 -0.76 -16.01 -4.54
N LEU A 87 -1.89 -15.35 -4.23
CA LEU A 87 -1.96 -14.17 -3.38
C LEU A 87 -3.16 -14.25 -2.45
N THR A 88 -3.03 -13.63 -1.26
CA THR A 88 -4.20 -13.35 -0.43
C THR A 88 -5.12 -12.38 -1.15
N PRO A 89 -6.42 -12.33 -0.84
CA PRO A 89 -7.31 -11.33 -1.46
C PRO A 89 -6.87 -9.89 -1.16
N TYR A 90 -6.23 -9.65 -0.02
CA TYR A 90 -5.72 -8.32 0.33
C TYR A 90 -4.60 -7.90 -0.61
N ASP A 91 -3.57 -8.71 -0.76
CA ASP A 91 -2.46 -8.46 -1.69
C ASP A 91 -2.96 -8.37 -3.13
N ALA A 92 -3.86 -9.26 -3.51
CA ALA A 92 -4.45 -9.28 -4.85
C ALA A 92 -5.20 -8.00 -5.18
N SER A 93 -5.81 -7.33 -4.18
CA SER A 93 -6.54 -6.09 -4.43
C SER A 93 -5.62 -4.95 -4.91
N TYR A 94 -4.41 -4.88 -4.40
CA TYR A 94 -3.41 -3.89 -4.88
C TYR A 94 -2.97 -4.19 -6.32
N VAL A 95 -2.71 -5.44 -6.61
CA VAL A 95 -2.35 -5.89 -7.97
C VAL A 95 -3.49 -5.59 -8.94
N ALA A 96 -4.72 -5.96 -8.58
CA ALA A 96 -5.89 -5.73 -9.42
C ALA A 96 -6.09 -4.25 -9.72
N LEU A 97 -5.94 -3.38 -8.72
CA LEU A 97 -6.06 -1.93 -8.93
C LEU A 97 -4.97 -1.39 -9.85
N ALA A 98 -3.72 -1.83 -9.64
CA ALA A 98 -2.61 -1.40 -10.49
C ALA A 98 -2.83 -1.83 -11.94
N GLU A 99 -3.35 -3.04 -12.16
CA GLU A 99 -3.69 -3.52 -13.50
C GLU A 99 -4.79 -2.69 -14.16
N VAL A 100 -5.86 -2.38 -13.43
CA VAL A 100 -6.98 -1.57 -13.94
C VAL A 100 -6.51 -0.16 -14.31
N LEU A 101 -5.66 0.44 -13.48
CA LEU A 101 -5.14 1.79 -13.71
C LEU A 101 -3.95 1.81 -14.69
N GLU A 102 -3.42 0.64 -15.04
CA GLU A 102 -2.24 0.51 -15.90
C GLU A 102 -1.04 1.28 -15.35
N VAL A 103 -0.79 1.12 -14.04
CA VAL A 103 0.33 1.75 -13.33
C VAL A 103 1.10 0.71 -12.53
N ALA A 104 2.29 1.08 -12.05
CA ALA A 104 3.10 0.22 -11.20
C ALA A 104 2.53 0.13 -9.78
N LEU A 105 2.85 -0.97 -9.11
CA LEU A 105 2.59 -1.19 -7.69
C LEU A 105 3.90 -1.01 -6.91
N LEU A 106 3.92 -0.08 -5.97
CA LEU A 106 5.04 0.14 -5.06
C LEU A 106 4.80 -0.63 -3.76
N THR A 107 5.67 -1.58 -3.44
CA THR A 107 5.53 -2.44 -2.26
C THR A 107 6.88 -2.79 -1.65
N ALA A 108 6.91 -2.97 -0.33
CA ALA A 108 8.06 -3.52 0.37
C ALA A 108 8.07 -5.05 0.38
N ASP A 109 6.99 -5.70 -0.05
CA ASP A 109 6.89 -7.16 -0.11
C ASP A 109 7.43 -7.69 -1.44
N ARG A 110 8.63 -8.25 -1.39
CA ARG A 110 9.31 -8.78 -2.58
C ARG A 110 8.62 -10.01 -3.17
N ARG A 111 7.79 -10.71 -2.39
CA ARG A 111 7.03 -11.86 -2.90
C ARG A 111 6.00 -11.43 -3.94
N LEU A 112 5.47 -10.23 -3.82
CA LEU A 112 4.55 -9.67 -4.82
C LEU A 112 5.21 -9.52 -6.19
N ALA A 113 6.48 -9.08 -6.22
CA ALA A 113 7.22 -8.92 -7.46
C ALA A 113 7.42 -10.24 -8.22
N CYS A 114 7.43 -11.36 -7.49
CA CYS A 114 7.67 -12.69 -8.03
C CYS A 114 6.41 -13.53 -8.18
N ALA A 115 5.23 -12.99 -7.83
CA ALA A 115 3.99 -13.76 -7.85
C ALA A 115 3.56 -14.10 -9.28
N PRO A 116 3.21 -15.37 -9.56
CA PRO A 116 2.74 -15.77 -10.88
C PRO A 116 1.38 -15.14 -11.21
N GLY A 117 1.16 -14.87 -12.48
CA GLY A 117 -0.16 -14.47 -12.99
C GLY A 117 -0.50 -12.98 -12.87
N ILE A 118 0.39 -12.16 -12.30
CA ILE A 118 0.17 -10.71 -12.22
C ILE A 118 0.58 -10.04 -13.53
N HIS A 119 -0.12 -8.97 -13.90
CA HIS A 119 0.08 -8.24 -15.15
C HIS A 119 0.48 -6.77 -14.96
N CYS A 120 0.69 -6.32 -13.73
CA CYS A 120 1.23 -4.99 -13.46
C CYS A 120 2.73 -5.07 -13.20
N ASP A 121 3.43 -3.95 -13.42
CA ASP A 121 4.80 -3.80 -12.94
C ASP A 121 4.79 -3.66 -11.42
N VAL A 122 5.77 -4.27 -10.77
CA VAL A 122 5.97 -4.14 -9.32
C VAL A 122 7.30 -3.48 -9.07
N GLU A 123 7.27 -2.35 -8.36
CA GLU A 123 8.46 -1.65 -7.91
C GLU A 123 8.71 -2.04 -6.45
N PRO A 124 9.78 -2.79 -6.16
CA PRO A 124 10.10 -3.11 -4.77
C PRO A 124 10.67 -1.88 -4.06
N PHE A 125 10.28 -1.70 -2.79
CA PHE A 125 10.78 -0.66 -1.91
C PHE A 125 11.62 -1.27 -0.80
N GLY A 126 12.79 -0.70 -0.56
CA GLY A 126 13.66 -1.13 0.53
C GLY A 126 14.93 -1.85 0.17
#